data_5b17a11c0e3f6b2d91e2dc96f52bc16c
#
_entry.id   5b17a11c0e3f6b2d91e2dc96f52bc16c
#
_cell.length_a   1.000
_cell.length_b   1.000
_cell.length_c   1.000
_cell.angle_alpha   90.00
_cell.angle_beta   90.00
_cell.angle_gamma   90.00
#
_symmetry.space_group_name_H-M   'P 1'
#
loop_
_entity.id
_entity.type
_entity.pdbx_description
1 polymer ?
#
loop_
_entity_poly.entity_id
_entity_poly.type
_entity_poly.pdbx_seq_one_letter_code
_entity_poly.pdbx_strand_id
1 'polypeptide(L)'
;MKKYNHLSQEQRYTIDRLLKQGKSYSFIAETIGVSTSTVSREIRRNQTPRGRYSCRQAETYASERKEWRYYPRKFNSKMRHDVEQIIRQQQWSPEQIVGRFRLEGIPIVGKTTLYTFLHKDKESGGDLYRHTRHHLKYRHKPLASPQKGKWGRRKSIDERPDCIDRKERFGDFEMDLIIGAQQREAILTLTERKTGYAIIEKLPNGKNAKSLARVVNRSLAYFKRMGLLHSITTDNGSEFMAFRSIERALRIPVFFAKPYCSTDKPHVELLNKLIRQYIPKGTSFKDVDDKQIRNIRMLLNNRPRKSLDFKSPNEVLALLLSYRCTCT
;
A
#
# COMPACT_ATOMS: atom_id res chain seq x y z
N MET A 1 22.51 -0.25 27.26
CA MET A 1 23.37 0.50 26.32
C MET A 1 24.03 1.66 27.08
N LYS A 2 25.38 1.79 27.08
CA LYS A 2 26.05 2.93 27.70
C LYS A 2 25.69 4.22 26.97
N LYS A 3 25.15 5.19 27.69
CA LYS A 3 24.76 6.50 27.15
C LYS A 3 26.03 7.22 26.67
N TYR A 4 26.10 7.56 25.40
CA TYR A 4 27.24 8.30 24.84
C TYR A 4 27.18 9.74 25.32
N ASN A 5 28.22 10.17 26.08
CA ASN A 5 28.37 11.54 26.53
C ASN A 5 29.33 12.29 25.59
N HIS A 6 28.94 13.49 25.18
CA HIS A 6 29.83 14.36 24.43
C HIS A 6 30.94 14.91 25.34
N LEU A 7 32.10 15.16 24.78
CA LEU A 7 33.18 15.80 25.53
C LEU A 7 32.77 17.21 25.99
N SER A 8 33.12 17.56 27.21
CA SER A 8 32.89 18.89 27.77
C SER A 8 33.94 19.90 27.24
N GLN A 9 33.65 21.19 27.45
CA GLN A 9 34.60 22.25 27.11
C GLN A 9 35.91 22.08 27.86
N GLU A 10 35.86 21.71 29.14
CA GLU A 10 37.04 21.44 29.98
C GLU A 10 37.89 20.27 29.41
N GLN A 11 37.24 19.21 29.04
CA GLN A 11 37.94 18.06 28.42
C GLN A 11 38.61 18.47 27.07
N ARG A 12 37.99 19.29 26.27
CA ARG A 12 38.60 19.85 25.04
C ARG A 12 39.80 20.76 25.33
N TYR A 13 39.69 21.57 26.37
CA TYR A 13 40.82 22.39 26.83
C TYR A 13 41.98 21.55 27.27
N THR A 14 41.76 20.48 28.05
CA THR A 14 42.77 19.55 28.51
C THR A 14 43.44 18.82 27.30
N ILE A 15 42.67 18.40 26.32
CA ILE A 15 43.20 17.81 25.06
C ILE A 15 44.16 18.80 24.38
N ASP A 16 43.74 20.06 24.18
CA ASP A 16 44.57 21.09 23.52
C ASP A 16 45.86 21.34 24.27
N ARG A 17 45.81 21.46 25.59
CA ARG A 17 47.01 21.68 26.43
C ARG A 17 48.01 20.53 26.39
N LEU A 18 47.51 19.30 26.52
CA LEU A 18 48.38 18.10 26.49
C LEU A 18 48.92 17.80 25.12
N LEU A 19 48.18 18.09 24.05
CA LEU A 19 48.71 18.01 22.66
C LEU A 19 49.89 18.98 22.44
N LYS A 20 49.76 20.23 22.92
CA LYS A 20 50.83 21.23 22.84
C LYS A 20 52.11 20.82 23.63
N GLN A 21 51.94 20.00 24.66
CA GLN A 21 53.02 19.42 25.46
C GLN A 21 53.58 18.13 24.84
N GLY A 22 53.09 17.70 23.65
CA GLY A 22 53.59 16.49 22.96
C GLY A 22 53.15 15.18 23.62
N LYS A 23 52.14 15.16 24.49
CA LYS A 23 51.65 13.95 25.16
C LYS A 23 50.92 13.03 24.19
N SER A 24 51.05 11.71 24.41
CA SER A 24 50.40 10.70 23.57
C SER A 24 48.87 10.68 23.77
N TYR A 25 48.13 10.22 22.75
CA TYR A 25 46.67 10.09 22.82
C TYR A 25 46.20 9.15 23.95
N SER A 26 47.01 8.14 24.29
CA SER A 26 46.74 7.25 25.43
C SER A 26 46.80 7.98 26.74
N PHE A 27 47.84 8.80 26.98
CA PHE A 27 47.96 9.62 28.17
C PHE A 27 46.81 10.65 28.30
N ILE A 28 46.46 11.30 27.18
CA ILE A 28 45.33 12.25 27.14
C ILE A 28 44.03 11.55 27.50
N ALA A 29 43.78 10.38 26.92
CA ALA A 29 42.55 9.60 27.16
C ALA A 29 42.38 9.19 28.61
N GLU A 30 43.47 8.73 29.23
CA GLU A 30 43.54 8.39 30.65
C GLU A 30 43.26 9.61 31.54
N THR A 31 43.90 10.75 31.25
CA THR A 31 43.75 11.99 31.99
C THR A 31 42.30 12.51 32.01
N ILE A 32 41.56 12.42 30.92
CA ILE A 32 40.19 12.91 30.80
C ILE A 32 39.11 11.84 31.00
N GLY A 33 39.52 10.58 31.30
CA GLY A 33 38.61 9.49 31.62
C GLY A 33 37.78 8.97 30.39
N VAL A 34 38.39 8.94 29.20
CA VAL A 34 37.74 8.45 28.00
C VAL A 34 38.63 7.44 27.23
N SER A 35 38.08 6.81 26.19
CA SER A 35 38.89 5.90 25.37
C SER A 35 39.81 6.67 24.43
N THR A 36 40.98 6.10 24.11
CA THR A 36 41.92 6.62 23.10
C THR A 36 41.27 6.88 21.75
N SER A 37 40.30 6.01 21.35
CA SER A 37 39.51 6.19 20.14
C SER A 37 38.59 7.43 20.18
N THR A 38 38.15 7.85 21.36
CA THR A 38 37.39 9.09 21.53
C THR A 38 38.27 10.31 21.32
N VAL A 39 39.46 10.34 21.90
CA VAL A 39 40.44 11.41 21.69
C VAL A 39 40.84 11.53 20.23
N SER A 40 41.21 10.42 19.57
CA SER A 40 41.56 10.39 18.17
C SER A 40 40.45 10.91 17.26
N ARG A 41 39.19 10.48 17.51
CA ARG A 41 38.04 10.97 16.76
C ARG A 41 37.77 12.45 17.01
N GLU A 42 37.90 12.94 18.23
CA GLU A 42 37.73 14.34 18.57
C GLU A 42 38.76 15.21 17.83
N ILE A 43 40.03 14.85 17.85
CA ILE A 43 41.09 15.59 17.16
C ILE A 43 40.86 15.59 15.67
N ARG A 44 40.71 14.41 15.06
CA ARG A 44 40.48 14.27 13.61
C ARG A 44 39.23 15.05 13.12
N ARG A 45 38.19 15.13 13.94
CA ARG A 45 36.92 15.77 13.58
C ARG A 45 36.97 17.29 13.71
N ASN A 46 37.82 17.80 14.58
CA ASN A 46 37.85 19.21 14.97
C ASN A 46 39.20 19.91 14.72
N GLN A 47 40.16 19.25 14.07
CA GLN A 47 41.38 19.89 13.62
C GLN A 47 41.10 20.88 12.49
N THR A 48 41.94 21.91 12.42
CA THR A 48 41.91 22.89 11.30
C THR A 48 42.35 22.23 9.99
N PRO A 49 42.08 22.84 8.82
CA PRO A 49 42.63 22.37 7.54
C PRO A 49 44.17 22.24 7.52
N ARG A 50 44.86 22.95 8.41
CA ARG A 50 46.33 22.88 8.60
C ARG A 50 46.74 21.77 9.60
N GLY A 51 45.82 20.89 10.02
CA GLY A 51 46.14 19.79 10.94
C GLY A 51 46.31 20.16 12.41
N ARG A 52 46.09 21.41 12.80
CA ARG A 52 46.17 21.85 14.21
C ARG A 52 44.88 21.69 14.93
N TYR A 53 44.92 21.18 16.17
CA TYR A 53 43.77 21.15 17.07
C TYR A 53 43.80 22.40 17.98
N SER A 54 42.66 23.01 18.17
CA SER A 54 42.44 24.10 19.10
C SER A 54 41.10 23.91 19.84
N CYS A 55 41.11 23.98 21.16
CA CYS A 55 39.91 23.80 21.99
C CYS A 55 38.80 24.81 21.61
N ARG A 56 39.17 26.08 21.34
CA ARG A 56 38.21 27.12 20.94
C ARG A 56 37.50 26.76 19.63
N GLN A 57 38.26 26.33 18.63
CA GLN A 57 37.69 25.95 17.33
C GLN A 57 36.91 24.63 17.39
N ALA A 58 37.35 23.68 18.20
CA ALA A 58 36.65 22.43 18.45
C ALA A 58 35.28 22.69 19.10
N GLU A 59 35.19 23.64 20.01
CA GLU A 59 33.95 24.06 20.64
C GLU A 59 32.99 24.73 19.63
N THR A 60 33.51 25.66 18.81
CA THR A 60 32.73 26.28 17.72
C THR A 60 32.16 25.22 16.78
N TYR A 61 33.00 24.31 16.27
CA TYR A 61 32.55 23.23 15.41
C TYR A 61 31.57 22.26 16.07
N ALA A 62 31.69 22.05 17.38
CA ALA A 62 30.73 21.22 18.13
C ALA A 62 29.40 21.92 18.31
N SER A 63 29.40 23.25 18.55
CA SER A 63 28.20 24.08 18.66
C SER A 63 27.47 24.19 17.32
N GLU A 64 28.19 24.51 16.25
CA GLU A 64 27.62 24.53 14.90
C GLU A 64 26.95 23.18 14.54
N ARG A 65 27.60 22.05 14.86
CA ARG A 65 27.00 20.74 14.63
C ARG A 65 25.79 20.45 15.54
N LYS A 66 25.70 21.04 16.71
CA LYS A 66 24.50 20.98 17.53
C LYS A 66 23.36 21.81 16.90
N GLU A 67 23.65 23.01 16.41
CA GLU A 67 22.69 23.86 15.70
C GLU A 67 22.20 23.21 14.42
N TRP A 68 23.08 22.56 13.65
CA TRP A 68 22.69 21.78 12.46
C TRP A 68 21.72 20.64 12.77
N ARG A 69 21.67 20.14 14.01
CA ARG A 69 20.63 19.18 14.44
C ARG A 69 19.26 19.82 14.65
N TYR A 70 19.18 21.13 14.77
CA TYR A 70 17.95 21.91 14.86
C TYR A 70 17.36 22.29 13.50
N TYR A 71 17.88 21.77 12.40
CA TYR A 71 17.18 21.92 11.12
C TYR A 71 15.74 21.45 11.26
N PRO A 72 14.77 22.27 10.80
CA PRO A 72 13.36 21.90 10.92
C PRO A 72 13.17 20.52 10.34
N ARG A 73 12.59 19.62 11.13
CA ARG A 73 12.36 18.25 10.70
C ARG A 73 11.58 18.31 9.39
N LYS A 74 12.10 17.67 8.33
CA LYS A 74 11.42 17.59 7.01
C LYS A 74 9.96 17.12 7.16
N PHE A 75 9.67 16.33 8.19
CA PHE A 75 8.33 15.88 8.56
C PHE A 75 7.74 16.85 9.60
N ASN A 76 7.26 18.00 9.12
CA ASN A 76 6.67 19.08 9.94
C ASN A 76 5.21 18.76 10.36
N SER A 77 4.64 19.61 11.22
CA SER A 77 3.29 19.41 11.77
C SER A 77 2.21 19.42 10.69
N LYS A 78 2.31 20.30 9.68
CA LYS A 78 1.36 20.36 8.56
C LYS A 78 1.36 19.04 7.77
N MET A 79 2.54 18.58 7.35
CA MET A 79 2.68 17.33 6.60
C MET A 79 2.18 16.12 7.42
N ARG A 80 2.37 16.11 8.75
CA ARG A 80 1.80 15.07 9.61
C ARG A 80 0.29 15.08 9.57
N HIS A 81 -0.31 16.24 9.77
CA HIS A 81 -1.76 16.40 9.73
C HIS A 81 -2.34 15.92 8.41
N ASP A 82 -1.77 16.33 7.27
CA ASP A 82 -2.22 15.93 5.94
C ASP A 82 -2.12 14.40 5.76
N VAL A 83 -1.00 13.80 6.20
CA VAL A 83 -0.80 12.34 6.15
C VAL A 83 -1.82 11.61 7.03
N GLU A 84 -2.08 12.10 8.25
CA GLU A 84 -3.08 11.52 9.17
C GLU A 84 -4.48 11.56 8.56
N GLN A 85 -4.88 12.67 7.98
CA GLN A 85 -6.18 12.83 7.31
C GLN A 85 -6.33 11.84 6.15
N ILE A 86 -5.31 11.69 5.31
CA ILE A 86 -5.34 10.74 4.19
C ILE A 86 -5.44 9.30 4.71
N ILE A 87 -4.68 8.96 5.75
CA ILE A 87 -4.73 7.61 6.34
C ILE A 87 -6.11 7.33 6.92
N ARG A 88 -6.71 8.26 7.66
CA ARG A 88 -8.03 8.08 8.28
C ARG A 88 -9.16 8.05 7.26
N GLN A 89 -9.20 8.98 6.34
CA GLN A 89 -10.33 9.16 5.43
C GLN A 89 -10.24 8.26 4.19
N GLN A 90 -9.04 8.10 3.62
CA GLN A 90 -8.84 7.38 2.37
C GLN A 90 -8.15 6.01 2.54
N GLN A 91 -7.65 5.73 3.75
CA GLN A 91 -6.97 4.48 4.11
C GLN A 91 -5.80 4.12 3.16
N TRP A 92 -5.09 5.14 2.66
CA TRP A 92 -3.92 4.90 1.83
C TRP A 92 -2.74 4.40 2.67
N SER A 93 -1.92 3.54 2.07
CA SER A 93 -0.67 3.12 2.70
C SER A 93 0.41 4.21 2.57
N PRO A 94 1.43 4.22 3.45
CA PRO A 94 2.57 5.12 3.31
C PRO A 94 3.22 5.14 1.91
N GLU A 95 3.29 3.98 1.25
CA GLU A 95 3.84 3.90 -0.11
C GLU A 95 2.94 4.60 -1.14
N GLN A 96 1.63 4.49 -0.99
CA GLN A 96 0.65 5.15 -1.87
C GLN A 96 0.68 6.68 -1.68
N ILE A 97 0.77 7.15 -0.43
CA ILE A 97 0.88 8.58 -0.12
C ILE A 97 2.15 9.17 -0.76
N VAL A 98 3.30 8.55 -0.51
CA VAL A 98 4.58 9.02 -1.06
C VAL A 98 4.59 9.01 -2.58
N GLY A 99 4.08 7.94 -3.19
CA GLY A 99 4.03 7.82 -4.64
C GLY A 99 3.12 8.86 -5.28
N ARG A 100 1.94 9.07 -4.72
CA ARG A 100 0.98 10.05 -5.22
C ARG A 100 1.49 11.48 -5.07
N PHE A 101 2.01 11.85 -3.92
CA PHE A 101 2.55 13.20 -3.68
C PHE A 101 3.73 13.51 -4.61
N ARG A 102 4.59 12.52 -4.88
CA ARG A 102 5.67 12.68 -5.87
C ARG A 102 5.15 12.87 -7.28
N LEU A 103 4.11 12.14 -7.67
CA LEU A 103 3.46 12.29 -8.98
C LEU A 103 2.87 13.69 -9.16
N GLU A 104 2.33 14.27 -8.07
CA GLU A 104 1.75 15.62 -8.04
C GLU A 104 2.77 16.74 -7.77
N GLY A 105 4.06 16.41 -7.62
CA GLY A 105 5.10 17.38 -7.27
C GLY A 105 5.02 17.95 -5.86
N ILE A 106 4.22 17.32 -4.98
CA ILE A 106 4.04 17.75 -3.59
C ILE A 106 5.21 17.22 -2.73
N PRO A 107 5.91 18.10 -1.98
CA PRO A 107 6.99 17.67 -1.11
C PRO A 107 6.51 16.68 -0.04
N ILE A 108 7.17 15.52 0.07
CA ILE A 108 6.85 14.49 1.06
C ILE A 108 8.12 13.75 1.53
N VAL A 109 8.12 13.30 2.78
CA VAL A 109 9.17 12.43 3.32
C VAL A 109 9.09 11.02 2.74
N GLY A 110 10.15 10.22 2.91
CA GLY A 110 10.19 8.84 2.43
C GLY A 110 9.21 7.92 3.15
N LYS A 111 8.79 6.84 2.48
CA LYS A 111 7.85 5.84 3.03
C LYS A 111 8.30 5.26 4.37
N THR A 112 9.60 5.05 4.56
CA THR A 112 10.16 4.54 5.82
C THR A 112 9.87 5.49 6.99
N THR A 113 9.98 6.80 6.77
CA THR A 113 9.64 7.82 7.79
C THR A 113 8.17 7.75 8.17
N LEU A 114 7.27 7.57 7.19
CA LEU A 114 5.84 7.42 7.45
C LEU A 114 5.51 6.11 8.20
N TYR A 115 6.18 4.99 7.87
CA TYR A 115 6.03 3.76 8.63
C TYR A 115 6.55 3.90 10.07
N THR A 116 7.70 4.56 10.26
CA THR A 116 8.22 4.86 11.61
C THR A 116 7.24 5.73 12.40
N PHE A 117 6.60 6.69 11.75
CA PHE A 117 5.57 7.51 12.37
C PHE A 117 4.37 6.67 12.83
N LEU A 118 3.84 5.78 11.98
CA LEU A 118 2.74 4.88 12.33
C LEU A 118 3.10 3.92 13.48
N HIS A 119 4.34 3.41 13.52
CA HIS A 119 4.79 2.57 14.63
C HIS A 119 4.85 3.35 15.95
N LYS A 120 5.39 4.56 15.93
CA LYS A 120 5.44 5.44 17.11
C LYS A 120 4.05 5.83 17.61
N ASP A 121 3.12 6.15 16.69
CA ASP A 121 1.72 6.41 17.02
C ASP A 121 1.12 5.21 17.76
N LYS A 122 1.30 4.01 17.22
CA LYS A 122 0.82 2.77 17.83
C LYS A 122 1.45 2.52 19.21
N GLU A 123 2.75 2.73 19.38
CA GLU A 123 3.47 2.59 20.67
C GLU A 123 2.99 3.59 21.71
N SER A 124 2.56 4.78 21.27
CA SER A 124 1.97 5.83 22.11
C SER A 124 0.46 5.66 22.35
N GLY A 125 -0.14 4.53 21.95
CA GLY A 125 -1.57 4.26 22.12
C GLY A 125 -2.48 4.84 21.04
N GLY A 126 -1.92 5.40 19.96
CA GLY A 126 -2.68 5.93 18.82
C GLY A 126 -3.34 4.82 17.99
N ASP A 127 -4.23 5.21 17.11
CA ASP A 127 -5.09 4.31 16.34
C ASP A 127 -4.84 4.32 14.81
N LEU A 128 -3.90 5.12 14.30
CA LEU A 128 -3.63 5.25 12.87
C LEU A 128 -3.33 3.91 12.18
N TYR A 129 -2.67 2.98 12.88
CA TYR A 129 -2.38 1.65 12.37
C TYR A 129 -3.63 0.85 12.00
N ARG A 130 -4.79 1.12 12.63
CA ARG A 130 -6.08 0.44 12.36
C ARG A 130 -6.61 0.77 10.96
N HIS A 131 -6.26 1.93 10.42
CA HIS A 131 -6.62 2.39 9.07
C HIS A 131 -5.70 1.83 7.99
N THR A 132 -4.65 1.07 8.36
CA THR A 132 -3.77 0.39 7.41
C THR A 132 -4.27 -1.01 7.11
N ARG A 133 -3.96 -1.50 5.88
CA ARG A 133 -4.46 -2.77 5.34
C ARG A 133 -4.22 -4.01 6.22
N HIS A 134 -3.09 -4.07 6.91
CA HIS A 134 -2.70 -5.23 7.74
C HIS A 134 -2.55 -4.88 9.22
N HIS A 135 -3.00 -3.70 9.64
CA HIS A 135 -2.88 -3.23 11.03
C HIS A 135 -1.44 -3.39 11.56
N LEU A 136 -0.45 -3.23 10.69
CA LEU A 136 0.99 -3.48 10.94
C LEU A 136 1.31 -4.92 11.41
N LYS A 137 0.45 -5.91 11.12
CA LYS A 137 0.69 -7.33 11.44
C LYS A 137 1.32 -8.05 10.26
N TYR A 138 2.38 -8.80 10.50
CA TYR A 138 2.98 -9.71 9.53
C TYR A 138 2.22 -11.04 9.56
N ARG A 139 1.79 -11.56 8.40
CA ARG A 139 1.15 -12.88 8.28
C ARG A 139 1.84 -13.72 7.24
N HIS A 140 2.34 -14.90 7.63
CA HIS A 140 2.70 -15.97 6.70
C HIS A 140 1.44 -16.73 6.27
N LYS A 141 1.29 -16.99 4.96
CA LYS A 141 0.22 -17.85 4.45
C LYS A 141 0.74 -19.27 4.31
N PRO A 142 -0.01 -20.32 4.75
CA PRO A 142 0.25 -21.70 4.35
C PRO A 142 -0.10 -21.88 2.86
N LEU A 143 0.70 -22.67 2.16
CA LEU A 143 0.44 -23.12 0.79
C LEU A 143 -0.64 -24.22 0.82
N ALA A 144 -1.72 -24.02 0.04
CA ALA A 144 -2.74 -25.06 -0.15
C ALA A 144 -2.40 -25.90 -1.38
N SER A 145 -2.54 -27.23 -1.26
CA SER A 145 -2.34 -28.17 -2.36
C SER A 145 -3.59 -28.27 -3.25
N PRO A 146 -3.44 -28.43 -4.57
CA PRO A 146 -4.57 -28.49 -5.50
C PRO A 146 -5.23 -29.88 -5.53
N GLN A 147 -6.57 -29.91 -5.48
CA GLN A 147 -7.36 -31.11 -5.76
C GLN A 147 -7.96 -31.06 -7.17
N LYS A 148 -7.91 -32.17 -7.90
CA LYS A 148 -8.46 -32.31 -9.26
C LYS A 148 -9.94 -32.72 -9.18
N GLY A 149 -10.84 -31.88 -9.74
CA GLY A 149 -12.26 -32.17 -9.91
C GLY A 149 -12.64 -32.31 -11.40
N LYS A 150 -13.62 -33.16 -11.75
CA LYS A 150 -14.20 -33.27 -13.10
C LYS A 150 -15.25 -32.20 -13.30
N TRP A 151 -15.05 -31.35 -14.33
CA TRP A 151 -15.92 -30.22 -14.64
C TRP A 151 -16.59 -30.41 -16.01
N GLY A 152 -17.91 -30.23 -16.08
CA GLY A 152 -18.65 -30.33 -17.34
C GLY A 152 -18.37 -29.12 -18.28
N ARG A 153 -19.09 -28.96 -19.40
CA ARG A 153 -18.93 -28.00 -20.53
C ARG A 153 -18.72 -26.53 -20.16
N ARG A 154 -17.75 -26.21 -19.30
CA ARG A 154 -17.32 -24.86 -18.88
C ARG A 154 -15.94 -24.62 -19.47
N LYS A 155 -15.68 -23.42 -19.97
CA LYS A 155 -14.33 -23.06 -20.43
C LYS A 155 -13.38 -23.00 -19.26
N SER A 156 -12.33 -23.84 -19.29
CA SER A 156 -11.27 -23.80 -18.29
C SER A 156 -10.47 -22.51 -18.38
N ILE A 157 -9.86 -22.11 -17.27
CA ILE A 157 -8.87 -21.03 -17.28
C ILE A 157 -7.70 -21.34 -18.22
N ASP A 158 -7.39 -22.60 -18.46
CA ASP A 158 -6.32 -23.01 -19.39
C ASP A 158 -6.64 -22.69 -20.85
N GLU A 159 -7.92 -22.48 -21.18
CA GLU A 159 -8.37 -22.02 -22.51
C GLU A 159 -8.30 -20.48 -22.66
N ARG A 160 -7.88 -19.79 -21.63
CA ARG A 160 -7.81 -18.34 -21.59
C ARG A 160 -6.63 -17.84 -22.43
N PRO A 161 -6.82 -16.89 -23.36
CA PRO A 161 -5.73 -16.31 -24.13
C PRO A 161 -4.67 -15.65 -23.25
N ASP A 162 -3.39 -15.80 -23.62
CA ASP A 162 -2.23 -15.27 -22.90
C ASP A 162 -2.28 -13.76 -22.66
N CYS A 163 -2.89 -12.99 -23.59
CA CYS A 163 -3.04 -11.54 -23.43
C CYS A 163 -3.81 -11.15 -22.17
N ILE A 164 -4.72 -12.03 -21.70
CA ILE A 164 -5.45 -11.83 -20.44
C ILE A 164 -4.50 -12.02 -19.26
N ASP A 165 -3.61 -13.02 -19.31
CA ASP A 165 -2.64 -13.29 -18.24
C ASP A 165 -1.58 -12.20 -18.16
N ARG A 166 -1.12 -11.72 -19.31
CA ARG A 166 -0.18 -10.59 -19.42
C ARG A 166 -0.82 -9.23 -19.16
N LYS A 167 -2.16 -9.16 -19.00
CA LYS A 167 -2.91 -7.90 -18.72
C LYS A 167 -2.66 -6.82 -19.77
N GLU A 168 -2.58 -7.23 -21.03
CA GLU A 168 -2.22 -6.32 -22.12
C GLU A 168 -3.31 -5.29 -22.42
N ARG A 169 -4.57 -5.65 -22.21
CA ARG A 169 -5.74 -4.80 -22.52
C ARG A 169 -6.62 -4.56 -21.30
N PHE A 170 -7.42 -3.52 -21.33
CA PHE A 170 -8.53 -3.30 -20.40
C PHE A 170 -9.74 -4.14 -20.82
N GLY A 171 -10.53 -4.61 -19.84
CA GLY A 171 -11.83 -5.24 -20.08
C GLY A 171 -11.91 -6.73 -19.79
N ASP A 172 -10.85 -7.30 -19.21
CA ASP A 172 -10.85 -8.66 -18.69
C ASP A 172 -11.10 -8.63 -17.18
N PHE A 173 -12.26 -9.10 -16.73
CA PHE A 173 -12.70 -9.01 -15.33
C PHE A 173 -12.54 -10.33 -14.57
N GLU A 174 -12.20 -10.24 -13.30
CA GLU A 174 -12.34 -11.33 -12.33
C GLU A 174 -13.59 -11.09 -11.51
N MET A 175 -14.37 -12.13 -11.26
CA MET A 175 -15.64 -12.08 -10.53
C MET A 175 -15.63 -13.01 -9.32
N ASP A 176 -16.19 -12.53 -8.20
CA ASP A 176 -16.33 -13.30 -6.96
C ASP A 176 -17.50 -12.78 -6.13
N LEU A 177 -17.84 -13.50 -5.06
CA LEU A 177 -18.82 -13.09 -4.07
C LEU A 177 -18.20 -12.95 -2.67
N ILE A 178 -18.56 -11.90 -1.98
CA ILE A 178 -18.33 -11.79 -0.54
C ILE A 178 -19.63 -12.16 0.16
N ILE A 179 -19.57 -13.18 1.00
CA ILE A 179 -20.72 -13.69 1.73
C ILE A 179 -20.79 -13.05 3.11
N GLY A 180 -21.98 -12.62 3.54
CA GLY A 180 -22.29 -12.09 4.86
C GLY A 180 -22.29 -13.16 5.96
N ALA A 181 -22.37 -12.74 7.23
CA ALA A 181 -22.30 -13.62 8.39
C ALA A 181 -23.33 -14.74 8.39
N GLN A 182 -24.54 -14.45 7.97
CA GLN A 182 -25.65 -15.42 7.96
C GLN A 182 -25.77 -16.21 6.66
N GLN A 183 -24.81 -16.11 5.74
CA GLN A 183 -24.76 -16.76 4.41
C GLN A 183 -25.98 -16.47 3.49
N ARG A 184 -26.89 -15.59 3.89
CA ARG A 184 -28.08 -15.23 3.12
C ARG A 184 -27.85 -14.06 2.17
N GLU A 185 -26.92 -13.17 2.53
CA GLU A 185 -26.62 -11.96 1.80
C GLU A 185 -25.29 -12.08 1.13
N ALA A 186 -25.16 -11.45 -0.02
CA ALA A 186 -23.91 -11.45 -0.78
C ALA A 186 -23.64 -10.09 -1.43
N ILE A 187 -22.37 -9.78 -1.61
CA ILE A 187 -21.89 -8.64 -2.37
C ILE A 187 -21.12 -9.19 -3.57
N LEU A 188 -21.56 -8.82 -4.77
CA LEU A 188 -20.84 -9.10 -6.00
C LEU A 188 -19.62 -8.19 -6.08
N THR A 189 -18.47 -8.78 -6.40
CA THR A 189 -17.23 -8.09 -6.66
C THR A 189 -16.72 -8.44 -8.04
N LEU A 190 -16.46 -7.41 -8.84
CA LEU A 190 -15.80 -7.52 -10.14
C LEU A 190 -14.57 -6.63 -10.12
N THR A 191 -13.45 -7.13 -10.57
CA THR A 191 -12.24 -6.32 -10.71
C THR A 191 -11.64 -6.50 -12.09
N GLU A 192 -11.34 -5.41 -12.73
CA GLU A 192 -10.66 -5.39 -14.01
C GLU A 192 -9.15 -5.68 -13.80
N ARG A 193 -8.59 -6.57 -14.62
CA ARG A 193 -7.26 -7.18 -14.36
C ARG A 193 -6.09 -6.23 -14.57
N LYS A 194 -6.16 -5.33 -15.54
CA LYS A 194 -5.09 -4.38 -15.88
C LYS A 194 -5.00 -3.22 -14.91
N THR A 195 -6.13 -2.62 -14.57
CA THR A 195 -6.21 -1.39 -13.78
C THR A 195 -6.56 -1.62 -12.31
N GLY A 196 -7.16 -2.76 -12.02
CA GLY A 196 -7.77 -3.01 -10.71
C GLY A 196 -9.05 -2.19 -10.47
N TYR A 197 -9.71 -1.70 -11.55
CA TYR A 197 -11.00 -1.03 -11.44
C TYR A 197 -12.03 -1.97 -10.82
N ALA A 198 -12.72 -1.49 -9.80
CA ALA A 198 -13.62 -2.29 -8.99
C ALA A 198 -15.08 -1.93 -9.25
N ILE A 199 -15.91 -2.94 -9.43
CA ILE A 199 -17.37 -2.85 -9.36
C ILE A 199 -17.80 -3.67 -8.15
N ILE A 200 -18.63 -3.08 -7.30
CA ILE A 200 -19.10 -3.66 -6.05
C ILE A 200 -20.61 -3.41 -5.99
N GLU A 201 -21.40 -4.48 -5.93
CA GLU A 201 -22.85 -4.39 -5.93
C GLU A 201 -23.46 -5.34 -4.86
N LYS A 202 -24.41 -4.85 -4.09
CA LYS A 202 -25.18 -5.72 -3.16
C LYS A 202 -26.15 -6.56 -3.96
N LEU A 203 -26.21 -7.87 -3.67
CA LEU A 203 -27.16 -8.76 -4.32
C LEU A 203 -28.48 -8.79 -3.55
N PRO A 204 -29.60 -8.45 -4.17
CA PRO A 204 -30.90 -8.39 -3.47
C PRO A 204 -31.37 -9.77 -2.97
N ASN A 205 -31.00 -10.86 -3.67
CA ASN A 205 -31.44 -12.22 -3.39
C ASN A 205 -30.25 -13.15 -3.03
N GLY A 206 -29.22 -12.60 -2.39
CA GLY A 206 -28.06 -13.37 -1.94
C GLY A 206 -27.35 -14.15 -3.06
N LYS A 207 -27.13 -15.43 -2.86
CA LYS A 207 -26.39 -16.33 -3.79
C LYS A 207 -27.23 -16.81 -4.99
N ASN A 208 -28.38 -16.26 -5.28
CA ASN A 208 -29.21 -16.73 -6.39
C ASN A 208 -28.56 -16.47 -7.75
N ALA A 209 -28.27 -17.53 -8.50
CA ALA A 209 -27.53 -17.46 -9.76
C ALA A 209 -28.21 -16.59 -10.84
N LYS A 210 -29.56 -16.64 -10.96
CA LYS A 210 -30.30 -15.82 -11.92
C LYS A 210 -30.26 -14.34 -11.55
N SER A 211 -30.36 -14.03 -10.24
CA SER A 211 -30.25 -12.66 -9.74
C SER A 211 -28.86 -12.09 -9.95
N LEU A 212 -27.82 -12.90 -9.65
CA LEU A 212 -26.42 -12.55 -9.89
C LEU A 212 -26.18 -12.22 -11.37
N ALA A 213 -26.61 -13.08 -12.29
CA ALA A 213 -26.44 -12.86 -13.71
C ALA A 213 -27.08 -11.54 -14.21
N ARG A 214 -28.27 -11.17 -13.68
CA ARG A 214 -28.91 -9.89 -13.99
C ARG A 214 -28.07 -8.70 -13.51
N VAL A 215 -27.54 -8.77 -12.28
CA VAL A 215 -26.71 -7.70 -11.72
C VAL A 215 -25.41 -7.57 -12.50
N VAL A 216 -24.74 -8.67 -12.84
CA VAL A 216 -23.51 -8.67 -13.67
C VAL A 216 -23.79 -8.03 -15.04
N ASN A 217 -24.84 -8.43 -15.73
CA ASN A 217 -25.21 -7.89 -17.03
C ASN A 217 -25.46 -6.38 -16.97
N ARG A 218 -26.18 -5.89 -15.95
CA ARG A 218 -26.41 -4.46 -15.73
C ARG A 218 -25.10 -3.71 -15.46
N SER A 219 -24.27 -4.24 -14.58
CA SER A 219 -23.02 -3.58 -14.13
C SER A 219 -21.99 -3.46 -15.25
N LEU A 220 -21.96 -4.43 -16.18
CA LEU A 220 -21.00 -4.47 -17.28
C LEU A 220 -21.58 -3.94 -18.63
N ALA A 221 -22.87 -3.60 -18.69
CA ALA A 221 -23.52 -3.12 -19.90
C ALA A 221 -22.84 -1.87 -20.49
N TYR A 222 -22.36 -0.96 -19.65
CA TYR A 222 -21.64 0.22 -20.10
C TYR A 222 -20.34 -0.14 -20.82
N PHE A 223 -19.51 -1.00 -20.23
CA PHE A 223 -18.24 -1.45 -20.85
C PHE A 223 -18.48 -2.23 -22.14
N LYS A 224 -19.55 -3.01 -22.21
CA LYS A 224 -19.95 -3.69 -23.43
C LYS A 224 -20.28 -2.69 -24.53
N ARG A 225 -21.11 -1.68 -24.27
CA ARG A 225 -21.47 -0.65 -25.28
C ARG A 225 -20.26 0.11 -25.78
N MET A 226 -19.30 0.36 -24.91
CA MET A 226 -18.03 1.02 -25.25
C MET A 226 -17.02 0.08 -25.93
N GLY A 227 -17.35 -1.18 -26.17
CA GLY A 227 -16.41 -2.18 -26.72
C GLY A 227 -15.20 -2.42 -25.82
N LEU A 228 -15.34 -2.20 -24.52
CA LEU A 228 -14.29 -2.34 -23.51
C LEU A 228 -14.49 -3.57 -22.61
N LEU A 229 -15.26 -4.55 -23.03
CA LEU A 229 -15.51 -5.78 -22.29
C LEU A 229 -15.11 -6.99 -23.11
N HIS A 230 -14.23 -7.83 -22.59
CA HIS A 230 -13.63 -8.94 -23.35
C HIS A 230 -13.83 -10.31 -22.71
N SER A 231 -13.71 -10.44 -21.39
CA SER A 231 -13.90 -11.71 -20.70
C SER A 231 -14.25 -11.54 -19.21
N ILE A 232 -14.77 -12.61 -18.63
CA ILE A 232 -14.93 -12.73 -17.17
C ILE A 232 -14.27 -14.04 -16.73
N THR A 233 -13.52 -14.00 -15.62
CA THR A 233 -12.99 -15.21 -14.94
C THR A 233 -13.65 -15.35 -13.59
N THR A 234 -14.20 -16.53 -13.26
CA THR A 234 -14.85 -16.83 -11.99
C THR A 234 -14.41 -18.18 -11.43
N ASP A 235 -14.86 -18.55 -10.22
CA ASP A 235 -14.69 -19.90 -9.69
C ASP A 235 -15.85 -20.80 -10.09
N ASN A 236 -15.82 -22.02 -9.54
CA ASN A 236 -16.79 -23.07 -9.86
C ASN A 236 -18.00 -23.10 -8.90
N GLY A 237 -18.24 -22.01 -8.17
CA GLY A 237 -19.37 -21.90 -7.24
C GLY A 237 -20.74 -22.13 -7.90
N SER A 238 -21.68 -22.67 -7.14
CA SER A 238 -23.07 -22.88 -7.61
C SER A 238 -23.78 -21.58 -7.99
N GLU A 239 -23.37 -20.48 -7.39
CA GLU A 239 -23.85 -19.12 -7.67
C GLU A 239 -23.56 -18.65 -9.09
N PHE A 240 -22.56 -19.23 -9.77
CA PHE A 240 -22.18 -18.89 -11.14
C PHE A 240 -22.79 -19.82 -12.20
N MET A 241 -23.72 -20.71 -11.82
CA MET A 241 -24.37 -21.64 -12.75
C MET A 241 -25.15 -20.97 -13.88
N ALA A 242 -25.60 -19.72 -13.71
CA ALA A 242 -26.26 -18.95 -14.76
C ALA A 242 -25.30 -18.25 -15.73
N PHE A 243 -24.01 -18.63 -15.77
CA PHE A 243 -22.97 -18.03 -16.62
C PHE A 243 -23.34 -17.94 -18.11
N ARG A 244 -24.06 -18.93 -18.65
CA ARG A 244 -24.53 -18.90 -20.04
C ARG A 244 -25.46 -17.72 -20.33
N SER A 245 -26.21 -17.26 -19.33
CA SER A 245 -27.02 -16.04 -19.45
C SER A 245 -26.12 -14.80 -19.55
N ILE A 246 -24.99 -14.79 -18.82
CA ILE A 246 -24.00 -13.72 -18.87
C ILE A 246 -23.31 -13.73 -20.25
N GLU A 247 -22.81 -14.89 -20.71
CA GLU A 247 -22.17 -15.02 -22.03
C GLU A 247 -23.08 -14.55 -23.16
N ARG A 248 -24.36 -14.96 -23.12
CA ARG A 248 -25.36 -14.58 -24.13
C ARG A 248 -25.64 -13.07 -24.11
N ALA A 249 -25.85 -12.50 -22.93
CA ALA A 249 -26.21 -11.10 -22.78
C ALA A 249 -25.04 -10.16 -23.12
N LEU A 250 -23.84 -10.51 -22.67
CA LEU A 250 -22.65 -9.68 -22.84
C LEU A 250 -21.84 -10.02 -24.11
N ARG A 251 -22.07 -11.19 -24.73
CA ARG A 251 -21.35 -11.73 -25.89
C ARG A 251 -19.84 -11.83 -25.64
N ILE A 252 -19.47 -12.33 -24.47
CA ILE A 252 -18.07 -12.55 -24.06
C ILE A 252 -17.92 -13.93 -23.43
N PRO A 253 -16.72 -14.53 -23.45
CA PRO A 253 -16.46 -15.78 -22.78
C PRO A 253 -16.40 -15.61 -21.25
N VAL A 254 -16.88 -16.64 -20.53
CA VAL A 254 -16.68 -16.79 -19.09
C VAL A 254 -15.77 -17.99 -18.84
N PHE A 255 -14.60 -17.71 -18.25
CA PHE A 255 -13.60 -18.73 -17.88
C PHE A 255 -13.74 -19.12 -16.42
N PHE A 256 -13.44 -20.37 -16.12
CA PHE A 256 -13.55 -20.94 -14.78
C PHE A 256 -12.18 -21.29 -14.23
N ALA A 257 -11.85 -20.74 -13.07
CA ALA A 257 -10.63 -21.02 -12.34
C ALA A 257 -10.57 -22.50 -11.92
N LYS A 258 -9.36 -23.02 -11.75
CA LYS A 258 -9.17 -24.36 -11.22
C LYS A 258 -9.69 -24.45 -9.77
N PRO A 259 -10.26 -25.58 -9.37
CA PRO A 259 -10.70 -25.77 -7.98
C PRO A 259 -9.55 -25.52 -7.00
N TYR A 260 -9.85 -24.84 -5.91
CA TYR A 260 -8.90 -24.52 -4.84
C TYR A 260 -7.64 -23.74 -5.26
N CYS A 261 -7.59 -23.22 -6.48
CA CYS A 261 -6.48 -22.46 -7.02
C CYS A 261 -6.72 -20.96 -6.82
N SER A 262 -6.38 -20.44 -5.63
CA SER A 262 -6.55 -19.02 -5.30
C SER A 262 -5.65 -18.11 -6.15
N THR A 263 -4.60 -18.66 -6.76
CA THR A 263 -3.69 -17.93 -7.66
C THR A 263 -4.32 -17.56 -8.99
N ASP A 264 -5.40 -18.19 -9.38
CA ASP A 264 -6.07 -17.98 -10.66
C ASP A 264 -6.87 -16.66 -10.71
N LYS A 265 -7.31 -16.15 -9.53
CA LYS A 265 -8.07 -14.91 -9.39
C LYS A 265 -7.43 -13.92 -8.37
N PRO A 266 -6.18 -13.52 -8.55
CA PRO A 266 -5.45 -12.75 -7.56
C PRO A 266 -6.01 -11.35 -7.35
N HIS A 267 -6.60 -10.72 -8.39
CA HIS A 267 -7.11 -9.35 -8.34
C HIS A 267 -8.39 -9.23 -7.53
N VAL A 268 -9.36 -10.12 -7.77
CA VAL A 268 -10.61 -10.09 -7.00
C VAL A 268 -10.39 -10.53 -5.55
N GLU A 269 -9.47 -11.44 -5.28
CA GLU A 269 -9.09 -11.76 -3.90
C GLU A 269 -8.46 -10.56 -3.19
N LEU A 270 -7.61 -9.80 -3.90
CA LEU A 270 -7.06 -8.57 -3.39
C LEU A 270 -8.16 -7.54 -3.13
N LEU A 271 -9.10 -7.37 -4.06
CA LEU A 271 -10.25 -6.49 -3.91
C LEU A 271 -11.07 -6.88 -2.67
N ASN A 272 -11.39 -8.17 -2.51
CA ASN A 272 -12.14 -8.67 -1.36
C ASN A 272 -11.43 -8.35 -0.02
N LYS A 273 -10.10 -8.47 0.02
CA LYS A 273 -9.30 -8.07 1.20
C LYS A 273 -9.36 -6.56 1.47
N LEU A 274 -9.42 -5.74 0.42
CA LEU A 274 -9.57 -4.29 0.56
C LEU A 274 -10.97 -3.91 1.05
N ILE A 275 -12.01 -4.55 0.54
CA ILE A 275 -13.40 -4.36 1.01
C ILE A 275 -13.52 -4.72 2.49
N ARG A 276 -12.80 -5.77 2.95
CA ARG A 276 -12.80 -6.20 4.36
C ARG A 276 -12.13 -5.20 5.32
N GLN A 277 -11.45 -4.16 4.83
CA GLN A 277 -11.06 -3.02 5.67
C GLN A 277 -12.28 -2.17 6.10
N TYR A 278 -13.28 -2.09 5.24
CA TYR A 278 -14.50 -1.28 5.47
C TYR A 278 -15.64 -2.12 6.06
N ILE A 279 -15.74 -3.37 5.63
CA ILE A 279 -16.76 -4.33 6.06
C ILE A 279 -16.03 -5.56 6.60
N PRO A 280 -15.76 -5.65 7.92
CA PRO A 280 -15.04 -6.76 8.54
C PRO A 280 -15.72 -8.13 8.28
N LYS A 281 -14.95 -9.20 8.39
CA LYS A 281 -15.49 -10.56 8.33
C LYS A 281 -16.43 -10.79 9.50
N GLY A 282 -17.60 -11.40 9.25
CA GLY A 282 -18.62 -11.63 10.28
C GLY A 282 -19.68 -10.51 10.38
N THR A 283 -19.57 -9.44 9.58
CA THR A 283 -20.60 -8.39 9.51
C THR A 283 -21.84 -8.89 8.75
N SER A 284 -23.04 -8.62 9.28
CA SER A 284 -24.29 -8.76 8.54
C SER A 284 -24.39 -7.70 7.45
N PHE A 285 -24.75 -8.10 6.23
CA PHE A 285 -24.92 -7.13 5.14
C PHE A 285 -26.31 -6.47 5.13
N LYS A 286 -27.20 -6.82 6.06
CA LYS A 286 -28.46 -6.09 6.26
C LYS A 286 -28.17 -4.64 6.61
N ASP A 287 -27.18 -4.44 7.49
CA ASP A 287 -26.81 -3.13 8.03
C ASP A 287 -25.92 -2.33 7.08
N VAL A 288 -25.49 -2.94 5.96
CA VAL A 288 -24.69 -2.29 4.92
C VAL A 288 -25.63 -1.76 3.83
N ASP A 289 -25.78 -0.46 3.77
CA ASP A 289 -26.63 0.20 2.77
C ASP A 289 -25.90 0.38 1.41
N ASP A 290 -26.68 0.66 0.36
CA ASP A 290 -26.15 0.87 -0.98
C ASP A 290 -25.27 2.13 -1.06
N LYS A 291 -25.49 3.12 -0.21
CA LYS A 291 -24.67 4.34 -0.13
C LYS A 291 -23.29 4.01 0.37
N GLN A 292 -23.19 3.17 1.40
CA GLN A 292 -21.91 2.68 1.91
C GLN A 292 -21.16 1.86 0.86
N ILE A 293 -21.83 0.98 0.12
CA ILE A 293 -21.20 0.20 -0.98
C ILE A 293 -20.69 1.14 -2.07
N ARG A 294 -21.45 2.14 -2.49
CA ARG A 294 -21.01 3.14 -3.47
C ARG A 294 -19.80 3.94 -2.97
N ASN A 295 -19.80 4.33 -1.69
CA ASN A 295 -18.66 5.04 -1.11
C ASN A 295 -17.38 4.18 -1.08
N ILE A 296 -17.47 2.91 -0.67
CA ILE A 296 -16.35 1.97 -0.70
C ILE A 296 -15.81 1.82 -2.13
N ARG A 297 -16.69 1.64 -3.11
CA ARG A 297 -16.32 1.54 -4.53
C ARG A 297 -15.57 2.80 -4.99
N MET A 298 -16.05 3.98 -4.64
CA MET A 298 -15.43 5.26 -4.96
C MET A 298 -14.03 5.37 -4.33
N LEU A 299 -13.90 5.08 -3.04
CA LEU A 299 -12.63 5.11 -2.33
C LEU A 299 -11.60 4.15 -2.94
N LEU A 300 -12.02 2.94 -3.32
CA LEU A 300 -11.14 1.94 -3.92
C LEU A 300 -10.73 2.28 -5.35
N ASN A 301 -11.62 2.90 -6.14
CA ASN A 301 -11.31 3.31 -7.51
C ASN A 301 -10.52 4.63 -7.58
N ASN A 302 -10.54 5.44 -6.52
CA ASN A 302 -9.69 6.64 -6.40
C ASN A 302 -8.36 6.36 -5.69
N ARG A 303 -8.16 5.12 -5.19
CA ARG A 303 -6.93 4.75 -4.48
C ARG A 303 -5.76 4.60 -5.46
N PRO A 304 -4.63 5.32 -5.27
CA PRO A 304 -3.45 5.19 -6.11
C PRO A 304 -2.92 3.75 -6.14
N ARG A 305 -2.48 3.30 -7.32
CA ARG A 305 -1.91 1.95 -7.51
C ARG A 305 -0.47 2.05 -8.00
N LYS A 306 0.45 1.37 -7.33
CA LYS A 306 1.85 1.32 -7.77
C LYS A 306 1.99 0.75 -9.19
N SER A 307 1.15 -0.25 -9.54
CA SER A 307 1.10 -0.84 -10.89
C SER A 307 0.59 0.11 -11.98
N LEU A 308 0.08 1.26 -11.62
CA LEU A 308 -0.41 2.33 -12.50
C LEU A 308 0.41 3.62 -12.32
N ASP A 309 1.65 3.50 -11.89
CA ASP A 309 2.53 4.63 -11.60
C ASP A 309 1.88 5.65 -10.65
N PHE A 310 1.20 5.13 -9.62
CA PHE A 310 0.45 5.86 -8.61
C PHE A 310 -0.74 6.68 -9.13
N LYS A 311 -1.19 6.43 -10.36
CA LYS A 311 -2.51 6.86 -10.80
C LYS A 311 -3.58 5.97 -10.16
N SER A 312 -4.80 6.48 -10.09
CA SER A 312 -5.97 5.70 -9.64
C SER A 312 -6.59 4.93 -10.81
N PRO A 313 -7.35 3.83 -10.53
CA PRO A 313 -8.15 3.14 -11.56
C PRO A 313 -9.10 4.06 -12.31
N ASN A 314 -9.74 5.04 -11.64
CA ASN A 314 -10.62 6.02 -12.27
C ASN A 314 -9.87 6.92 -13.27
N GLU A 315 -8.67 7.41 -12.93
CA GLU A 315 -7.87 8.23 -13.83
C GLU A 315 -7.47 7.45 -15.09
N VAL A 316 -7.05 6.20 -14.92
CA VAL A 316 -6.68 5.36 -16.08
C VAL A 316 -7.90 5.03 -16.95
N LEU A 317 -9.05 4.75 -16.33
CA LEU A 317 -10.29 4.54 -17.09
C LEU A 317 -10.72 5.79 -17.86
N ALA A 318 -10.64 6.97 -17.24
CA ALA A 318 -10.95 8.24 -17.91
C ALA A 318 -10.05 8.47 -19.12
N LEU A 319 -8.75 8.21 -19.01
CA LEU A 319 -7.81 8.29 -20.13
C LEU A 319 -8.18 7.31 -21.26
N LEU A 320 -8.52 6.05 -20.95
CA LEU A 320 -8.94 5.07 -21.95
C LEU A 320 -10.21 5.48 -22.70
N LEU A 321 -11.14 6.12 -21.99
CA LEU A 321 -12.39 6.62 -22.58
C LEU A 321 -12.15 7.85 -23.47
N SER A 322 -11.29 8.79 -23.06
CA SER A 322 -10.97 9.99 -23.85
C SER A 322 -10.29 9.65 -25.17
N TYR A 323 -9.32 8.72 -25.18
CA TYR A 323 -8.66 8.26 -26.42
C TYR A 323 -9.63 7.65 -27.44
N ARG A 324 -10.71 7.01 -27.00
CA ARG A 324 -11.71 6.45 -27.93
C ARG A 324 -12.66 7.50 -28.50
N CYS A 325 -12.98 8.55 -27.73
CA CYS A 325 -13.83 9.64 -28.24
C CYS A 325 -13.13 10.51 -29.28
N THR A 326 -11.78 10.49 -29.34
CA THR A 326 -11.01 11.25 -30.35
C THR A 326 -10.74 10.44 -31.63
N CYS A 327 -11.02 9.14 -31.64
CA CYS A 327 -10.78 8.25 -32.79
C CYS A 327 -12.08 7.83 -33.49
N THR A 328 -13.24 8.36 -33.14
CA THR A 328 -14.53 8.23 -33.79
C THR A 328 -14.94 9.53 -34.45
#